data_8d53ec7b0dc40c4878b0856b6999e48a
#
_entry.id   8d53ec7b0dc40c4878b0856b6999e48a
#
_cell.length_a   1.000
_cell.length_b   1.000
_cell.length_c   1.000
_cell.angle_alpha   90.00
_cell.angle_beta   90.00
_cell.angle_gamma   90.00
#
_symmetry.space_group_name_H-M   'P 1'
#
loop_
_entity.id
_entity.type
_entity.pdbx_description
1 polymer ?
#
loop_
_entity_poly.entity_id
_entity_poly.type
_entity_poly.pdbx_seq_one_letter_code
_entity_poly.pdbx_strand_id
1 'polypeptide(L)'
;MTFIHIATSPGVTIEMVHAVEQKVGPREDIEGLLIETYGTDGDVLRHISVWESKAHKDRYEAQQLLPVFESLGMASDVAYDTQFATCEAAGLYVRQG
;
A
#
# COMPACT_ATOMS: atom_id res chain seq x y z
N MET A 1 -1.97 -7.92 16.40
CA MET A 1 -0.57 -8.14 15.97
C MET A 1 -0.28 -7.24 14.79
N THR A 2 0.83 -6.56 14.83
CA THR A 2 1.28 -5.70 13.74
C THR A 2 1.54 -6.53 12.48
N PHE A 3 1.17 -6.01 11.33
CA PHE A 3 1.19 -6.74 10.07
C PHE A 3 2.00 -5.99 9.03
N ILE A 4 2.90 -6.68 8.33
CA ILE A 4 3.77 -6.11 7.29
C ILE A 4 3.25 -6.55 5.93
N HIS A 5 3.15 -5.59 5.01
CA HIS A 5 2.72 -5.82 3.64
C HIS A 5 3.72 -5.18 2.68
N ILE A 6 4.26 -5.98 1.78
CA ILE A 6 5.19 -5.51 0.76
C ILE A 6 4.62 -5.86 -0.61
N ALA A 7 4.47 -4.86 -1.46
CA ALA A 7 4.03 -5.04 -2.84
C ALA A 7 5.16 -4.70 -3.79
N THR A 8 5.37 -5.54 -4.79
CA THR A 8 6.34 -5.33 -5.85
C THR A 8 5.59 -5.31 -7.17
N SER A 9 5.57 -4.16 -7.84
CA SER A 9 4.69 -3.90 -8.97
C SER A 9 5.48 -3.41 -10.18
N PRO A 10 5.83 -4.31 -11.12
CA PRO A 10 6.48 -3.89 -12.36
C PRO A 10 5.58 -2.96 -13.17
N GLY A 11 6.16 -1.88 -13.71
CA GLY A 11 5.45 -0.95 -14.58
C GLY A 11 4.57 0.08 -13.87
N VAL A 12 4.45 0.02 -12.55
CA VAL A 12 3.72 1.05 -11.80
C VAL A 12 4.66 2.23 -11.54
N THR A 13 4.21 3.43 -11.88
CA THR A 13 5.03 4.64 -11.76
C THR A 13 4.69 5.40 -10.48
N ILE A 14 5.59 6.30 -10.07
CA ILE A 14 5.33 7.19 -8.93
C ILE A 14 4.12 8.09 -9.21
N GLU A 15 3.92 8.54 -10.44
CA GLU A 15 2.76 9.34 -10.82
C GLU A 15 1.45 8.59 -10.61
N MET A 16 1.44 7.29 -10.91
CA MET A 16 0.27 6.46 -10.66
C MET A 16 -0.02 6.35 -9.16
N VAL A 17 1.02 6.20 -8.34
CA VAL A 17 0.86 6.16 -6.88
C VAL A 17 0.28 7.48 -6.37
N HIS A 18 0.81 8.62 -6.85
CA HIS A 18 0.30 9.93 -6.45
C HIS A 18 -1.17 10.12 -6.83
N ALA A 19 -1.58 9.63 -8.00
CA ALA A 19 -2.98 9.70 -8.42
C ALA A 19 -3.89 8.91 -7.47
N VAL A 20 -3.44 7.73 -7.05
CA VAL A 20 -4.17 6.91 -6.07
C VAL A 20 -4.26 7.63 -4.72
N GLU A 21 -3.14 8.17 -4.24
CA GLU A 21 -3.09 8.86 -2.95
C GLU A 21 -4.02 10.07 -2.91
N GLN A 22 -4.09 10.83 -4.00
CA GLN A 22 -4.98 11.99 -4.06
C GLN A 22 -6.45 11.58 -3.93
N LYS A 23 -6.82 10.45 -4.50
CA LYS A 23 -8.21 9.98 -4.41
C LYS A 23 -8.53 9.32 -3.09
N VAL A 24 -7.57 8.62 -2.49
CA VAL A 24 -7.76 8.00 -1.18
C VAL A 24 -7.84 9.05 -0.08
N GLY A 25 -7.04 10.11 -0.18
CA GLY A 25 -6.99 11.18 0.80
C GLY A 25 -5.84 11.05 1.80
N PRO A 26 -5.86 11.84 2.87
CA PRO A 26 -4.74 11.90 3.81
C PRO A 26 -4.41 10.55 4.46
N ARG A 27 -3.12 10.28 4.61
CA ARG A 27 -2.64 9.04 5.22
C ARG A 27 -3.11 8.90 6.68
N GLU A 28 -3.21 10.01 7.40
CA GLU A 28 -3.66 10.04 8.79
C GLU A 28 -5.08 9.55 8.98
N ASP A 29 -5.89 9.61 7.92
CA ASP A 29 -7.28 9.16 7.98
C ASP A 29 -7.44 7.67 7.68
N ILE A 30 -6.35 6.97 7.35
CA ILE A 30 -6.39 5.55 7.08
C ILE A 30 -6.22 4.79 8.39
N GLU A 31 -7.33 4.21 8.86
CA GLU A 31 -7.36 3.51 10.13
C GLU A 31 -6.42 2.31 10.13
N GLY A 32 -5.56 2.26 11.14
CA GLY A 32 -4.63 1.14 11.32
C GLY A 32 -3.32 1.22 10.56
N LEU A 33 -3.15 2.20 9.67
CA LEU A 33 -1.88 2.38 8.96
C LEU A 33 -0.86 3.03 9.89
N LEU A 34 0.28 2.35 10.11
CA LEU A 34 1.32 2.82 11.01
C LEU A 34 2.50 3.42 10.26
N ILE A 35 2.93 2.76 9.18
CA ILE A 35 4.07 3.18 8.37
C ILE A 35 3.76 2.90 6.92
N GLU A 36 4.12 3.83 6.05
CA GLU A 36 4.05 3.61 4.60
C GLU A 36 5.26 4.25 3.95
N THR A 37 5.90 3.53 3.04
CA THR A 37 6.96 4.06 2.20
C THR A 37 6.95 3.35 0.86
N TYR A 38 7.43 4.02 -0.17
CA TYR A 38 7.54 3.41 -1.50
C TYR A 38 8.62 4.10 -2.31
N GLY A 39 9.08 3.40 -3.31
CA GLY A 39 10.07 3.92 -4.24
C GLY A 39 10.16 3.01 -5.46
N THR A 40 10.96 3.41 -6.44
CA THR A 40 11.19 2.59 -7.63
C THR A 40 12.62 2.13 -7.71
N ASP A 41 12.79 0.91 -8.23
CA ASP A 41 14.08 0.35 -8.58
C ASP A 41 13.98 -0.01 -10.08
N GLY A 42 14.52 0.84 -10.94
CA GLY A 42 14.27 0.75 -12.37
C GLY A 42 12.79 0.95 -12.65
N ASP A 43 12.16 0.00 -13.33
CA ASP A 43 10.74 0.05 -13.70
C ASP A 43 9.84 -0.66 -12.69
N VAL A 44 10.37 -0.98 -11.51
CA VAL A 44 9.63 -1.75 -10.50
C VAL A 44 9.36 -0.88 -9.29
N LEU A 45 8.10 -0.70 -8.97
CA LEU A 45 7.68 -0.03 -7.73
C LEU A 45 7.73 -1.02 -6.58
N ARG A 46 8.32 -0.60 -5.47
CA ARG A 46 8.23 -1.33 -4.19
C ARG A 46 7.50 -0.46 -3.18
N HIS A 47 6.47 -1.03 -2.59
CA HIS A 47 5.63 -0.35 -1.61
C HIS A 47 5.60 -1.17 -0.33
N ILE A 48 5.92 -0.53 0.78
CA ILE A 48 5.95 -1.18 2.08
C ILE A 48 4.97 -0.46 3.00
N SER A 49 4.10 -1.23 3.64
CA SER A 49 3.18 -0.69 4.64
C SER A 49 3.17 -1.59 5.86
N VAL A 50 2.99 -0.96 7.03
CA VAL A 50 2.89 -1.65 8.31
C VAL A 50 1.58 -1.24 8.95
N TRP A 51 0.81 -2.22 9.42
CA TRP A 51 -0.55 -2.03 9.89
C TRP A 51 -0.71 -2.54 11.31
N GLU A 52 -1.68 -2.00 12.03
CA GLU A 52 -2.03 -2.52 13.36
C GLU A 52 -2.43 -3.99 13.30
N SER A 53 -3.11 -4.41 12.22
CA SER A 53 -3.49 -5.81 12.01
C SER A 53 -3.74 -6.08 10.53
N LYS A 54 -3.76 -7.36 10.16
CA LYS A 54 -4.16 -7.78 8.82
C LYS A 54 -5.59 -7.34 8.50
N ALA A 55 -6.48 -7.37 9.48
CA ALA A 55 -7.87 -6.96 9.28
C ALA A 55 -7.98 -5.48 8.88
N HIS A 56 -7.17 -4.61 9.47
CA HIS A 56 -7.13 -3.20 9.08
C HIS A 56 -6.70 -3.03 7.63
N LYS A 57 -5.65 -3.73 7.22
CA LYS A 57 -5.14 -3.69 5.84
C LYS A 57 -6.19 -4.22 4.86
N ASP A 58 -6.79 -5.36 5.15
CA ASP A 58 -7.80 -5.97 4.28
C ASP A 58 -9.02 -5.06 4.11
N ARG A 59 -9.45 -4.41 5.19
CA ARG A 59 -10.57 -3.48 5.15
C ARG A 59 -10.25 -2.25 4.30
N TYR A 60 -9.07 -1.70 4.48
CA TYR A 60 -8.62 -0.56 3.67
C TYR A 60 -8.60 -0.91 2.18
N GLU A 61 -8.04 -2.06 1.82
CA GLU A 61 -7.99 -2.49 0.43
C GLU A 61 -9.40 -2.63 -0.17
N ALA A 62 -10.29 -3.31 0.54
CA ALA A 62 -11.63 -3.58 0.04
C ALA A 62 -12.49 -2.32 -0.05
N GLN A 63 -12.42 -1.44 0.93
CA GLN A 63 -13.33 -0.30 1.05
C GLN A 63 -12.80 0.98 0.42
N GLN A 64 -11.49 1.16 0.32
CA GLN A 64 -10.90 2.41 -0.17
C GLN A 64 -9.99 2.22 -1.38
N LEU A 65 -9.07 1.27 -1.33
CA LEU A 65 -8.04 1.16 -2.35
C LEU A 65 -8.56 0.57 -3.67
N LEU A 66 -9.23 -0.56 -3.62
CA LEU A 66 -9.75 -1.20 -4.83
C LEU A 66 -10.76 -0.34 -5.58
N PRO A 67 -11.71 0.36 -4.91
CA PRO A 67 -12.59 1.28 -5.61
C PRO A 67 -11.85 2.42 -6.31
N VAL A 68 -10.75 2.91 -5.71
CA VAL A 68 -9.93 3.95 -6.33
C VAL A 68 -9.21 3.39 -7.56
N PHE A 69 -8.63 2.21 -7.47
CA PHE A 69 -8.02 1.56 -8.63
C PHE A 69 -9.02 1.43 -9.79
N GLU A 70 -10.22 0.96 -9.49
CA GLU A 70 -11.26 0.83 -10.51
C GLU A 70 -11.60 2.17 -11.14
N SER A 71 -11.73 3.23 -10.34
CA SER A 71 -12.05 4.56 -10.83
C SER A 71 -10.97 5.14 -11.74
N LEU A 72 -9.73 4.69 -11.57
CA LEU A 72 -8.59 5.13 -12.37
C LEU A 72 -8.28 4.18 -13.52
N GLY A 73 -9.04 3.09 -13.67
CA GLY A 73 -8.79 2.09 -14.70
C GLY A 73 -7.53 1.27 -14.47
N MET A 74 -7.06 1.18 -13.23
CA MET A 74 -5.77 0.55 -12.90
C MET A 74 -5.89 -0.88 -12.40
N ALA A 75 -7.08 -1.34 -12.05
CA ALA A 75 -7.25 -2.60 -11.31
C ALA A 75 -6.62 -3.81 -12.03
N SER A 76 -6.83 -3.94 -13.34
CA SER A 76 -6.28 -5.05 -14.10
C SER A 76 -4.77 -4.93 -14.31
N ASP A 77 -4.27 -3.71 -14.48
CA ASP A 77 -2.86 -3.46 -14.75
C ASP A 77 -2.01 -3.66 -13.49
N VAL A 78 -2.51 -3.19 -12.35
CA VAL A 78 -1.78 -3.26 -11.08
C VAL A 78 -1.80 -4.67 -10.50
N ALA A 79 -2.93 -5.38 -10.60
CA ALA A 79 -3.09 -6.69 -9.99
C ALA A 79 -2.35 -7.81 -10.73
N TYR A 80 -2.17 -7.67 -12.04
CA TYR A 80 -1.73 -8.79 -12.87
C TYR A 80 -0.30 -9.25 -12.57
N ASP A 81 0.64 -8.29 -12.47
CA ASP A 81 2.06 -8.60 -12.26
C ASP A 81 2.57 -8.25 -10.86
N THR A 82 1.69 -7.77 -9.98
CA THR A 82 2.09 -7.40 -8.64
C THR A 82 2.29 -8.63 -7.77
N GLN A 83 3.44 -8.70 -7.10
CA GLN A 83 3.73 -9.74 -6.13
C GLN A 83 3.66 -9.17 -4.73
N PHE A 84 3.14 -9.98 -3.80
CA PHE A 84 2.98 -9.58 -2.40
C PHE A 84 3.80 -10.48 -1.50
N ALA A 85 4.42 -9.86 -0.47
CA ALA A 85 5.04 -10.57 0.63
C ALA A 85 4.44 -10.00 1.92
N THR A 86 3.92 -10.87 2.77
CA THR A 86 3.25 -10.46 4.00
C THR A 86 3.70 -11.32 5.17
N CYS A 87 3.74 -10.71 6.36
CA CYS A 87 3.99 -11.47 7.58
C CYS A 87 3.55 -10.65 8.79
N GLU A 88 3.37 -11.32 9.91
CA GLU A 88 3.19 -10.62 11.19
C GLU A 88 4.55 -10.08 11.64
N ALA A 89 4.55 -8.88 12.19
CA ALA A 89 5.78 -8.25 12.66
C ALA A 89 6.17 -8.81 14.03
N ALA A 90 7.45 -9.14 14.20
CA ALA A 90 7.98 -9.54 15.49
C ALA A 90 8.35 -8.34 16.35
N GLY A 91 8.53 -7.18 15.75
CA GLY A 91 8.84 -5.96 16.48
C GLY A 91 8.62 -4.73 15.60
N LEU A 92 8.48 -3.58 16.22
CA LEU A 92 8.29 -2.31 15.52
C LEU A 92 9.02 -1.20 16.27
N TYR A 93 9.84 -0.46 15.56
CA TYR A 93 10.48 0.75 16.07
C TYR A 93 10.17 1.90 15.12
N VAL A 94 9.69 3.00 15.67
CA VAL A 94 9.46 4.23 14.91
C VAL A 94 10.17 5.35 15.66
N ARG A 95 11.10 6.03 15.00
CA ARG A 95 11.81 7.17 15.62
C ARG A 95 10.81 8.31 15.83
N GLN A 96 10.77 8.81 17.06
CA GLN A 96 9.94 9.94 17.43
C GLN A 96 10.70 11.25 17.21
N GLY A 97 9.99 12.24 16.75
CA GLY A 97 10.52 13.57 16.56
C GLY A 97 11.19 13.82 15.26
#